data_185141729dda063a1ec6cdaf9cc193d3
#
_entry.id   185141729dda063a1ec6cdaf9cc193d3
#
_cell.length_a   1.000
_cell.length_b   1.000
_cell.length_c   1.000
_cell.angle_alpha   90.00
_cell.angle_beta   90.00
_cell.angle_gamma   90.00
#
_symmetry.space_group_name_H-M   'P 1'
#
loop_
_entity.id
_entity.type
_entity.pdbx_description
1 polymer ?
#
loop_
_entity_poly.entity_id
_entity_poly.type
_entity_poly.pdbx_seq_one_letter_code
_entity_poly.pdbx_strand_id
1 'polypeptide(L)'
;MSIASDLLKRHLQTLVADPAQWQTLIADDIVWELAYAPALGHPARLTGRDEVIHHVAWFLGAVEGFRFIEPRISAFADPLAAVAQVKAEALIRPTGRTYRQEYVVFLRAEGERIAHLREYFDPTRAAKAMNTPLLDLDPWF
;
A
#
# COMPACT_ATOMS: atom_id res chain seq x y z
N MET A 1 -3.05 -21.91 -4.98
CA MET A 1 -2.98 -20.45 -5.19
C MET A 1 -4.27 -19.95 -5.80
N SER A 2 -4.79 -18.85 -5.31
CA SER A 2 -5.98 -18.21 -5.87
C SER A 2 -5.57 -17.08 -6.83
N ILE A 3 -6.54 -16.57 -7.59
CA ILE A 3 -6.34 -15.38 -8.42
C ILE A 3 -5.89 -14.20 -7.56
N ALA A 4 -6.57 -13.98 -6.43
CA ALA A 4 -6.24 -12.86 -5.55
C ALA A 4 -4.88 -13.02 -4.88
N SER A 5 -4.51 -14.21 -4.42
CA SER A 5 -3.21 -14.42 -3.80
C SER A 5 -2.06 -14.26 -4.81
N ASP A 6 -2.27 -14.67 -6.06
CA ASP A 6 -1.29 -14.45 -7.11
C ASP A 6 -1.15 -12.97 -7.45
N LEU A 7 -2.26 -12.25 -7.58
CA LEU A 7 -2.23 -10.80 -7.80
C LEU A 7 -1.54 -10.06 -6.66
N LEU A 8 -1.78 -10.47 -5.42
CA LEU A 8 -1.16 -9.84 -4.26
C LEU A 8 0.35 -10.06 -4.24
N LYS A 9 0.80 -11.26 -4.60
CA LYS A 9 2.22 -11.55 -4.77
C LYS A 9 2.84 -10.66 -5.83
N ARG A 10 2.20 -10.54 -6.98
CA ARG A 10 2.67 -9.71 -8.09
C ARG A 10 2.64 -8.23 -7.74
N HIS A 11 1.64 -7.78 -6.98
CA HIS A 11 1.58 -6.43 -6.44
C HIS A 11 2.83 -6.09 -5.64
N LEU A 12 3.20 -6.94 -4.68
CA LEU A 12 4.39 -6.72 -3.86
C LEU A 12 5.69 -6.82 -4.67
N GLN A 13 5.73 -7.67 -5.69
CA GLN A 13 6.93 -7.84 -6.52
C GLN A 13 7.16 -6.67 -7.48
N THR A 14 6.11 -5.98 -7.93
CA THR A 14 6.22 -5.03 -9.03
C THR A 14 6.01 -3.57 -8.64
N LEU A 15 5.32 -3.30 -7.54
CA LEU A 15 4.96 -1.93 -7.14
C LEU A 15 6.18 -0.99 -7.15
N VAL A 16 7.29 -1.43 -6.60
CA VAL A 16 8.53 -0.65 -6.50
C VAL A 16 9.52 -1.04 -7.60
N ALA A 17 9.70 -2.34 -7.84
CA ALA A 17 10.72 -2.85 -8.76
C ALA A 17 10.40 -2.58 -10.22
N ASP A 18 9.12 -2.59 -10.58
CA ASP A 18 8.67 -2.38 -11.97
C ASP A 18 7.29 -1.72 -11.99
N PRO A 19 7.22 -0.40 -11.73
CA PRO A 19 5.93 0.31 -11.66
C PRO A 19 5.10 0.22 -12.94
N ALA A 20 5.74 0.14 -14.10
CA ALA A 20 5.02 -0.02 -15.38
C ALA A 20 4.28 -1.35 -15.44
N GLN A 21 4.93 -2.43 -15.00
CA GLN A 21 4.29 -3.75 -14.92
C GLN A 21 3.18 -3.74 -13.86
N TRP A 22 3.40 -3.11 -12.73
CA TRP A 22 2.40 -2.98 -11.67
C TRP A 22 1.12 -2.31 -12.20
N GLN A 23 1.25 -1.28 -13.02
CA GLN A 23 0.10 -0.58 -13.60
C GLN A 23 -0.77 -1.49 -14.46
N THR A 24 -0.24 -2.57 -15.01
CA THR A 24 -1.04 -3.54 -15.78
C THR A 24 -1.91 -4.44 -14.90
N LEU A 25 -1.64 -4.48 -13.60
CA LEU A 25 -2.36 -5.33 -12.65
C LEU A 25 -3.63 -4.68 -12.11
N ILE A 26 -3.75 -3.36 -12.18
CA ILE A 26 -4.83 -2.63 -11.51
C ILE A 26 -5.99 -2.36 -12.46
N ALA A 27 -7.22 -2.43 -11.92
CA ALA A 27 -8.43 -2.09 -12.65
C ALA A 27 -8.53 -0.57 -12.84
N ASP A 28 -9.27 -0.13 -13.88
CA ASP A 28 -9.46 1.29 -14.14
C ASP A 28 -10.18 2.01 -13.00
N ASP A 29 -11.10 1.32 -12.34
CA ASP A 29 -11.88 1.83 -11.22
C ASP A 29 -11.36 1.36 -9.85
N ILE A 30 -10.08 1.03 -9.76
CA ILE A 30 -9.45 0.60 -8.51
C ILE A 30 -9.75 1.57 -7.37
N VAL A 31 -9.96 1.01 -6.18
CA VAL A 31 -10.02 1.77 -4.93
C VAL A 31 -8.91 1.28 -4.03
N TRP A 32 -8.11 2.19 -3.52
CA TRP A 32 -7.08 1.89 -2.54
C TRP A 32 -7.37 2.66 -1.26
N GLU A 33 -7.69 1.93 -0.21
CA GLU A 33 -7.93 2.50 1.10
C GLU A 33 -6.68 2.43 1.97
N LEU A 34 -6.36 3.55 2.59
CA LEU A 34 -5.22 3.72 3.50
C LEU A 34 -5.80 4.09 4.86
N ALA A 35 -6.16 3.07 5.65
CA ALA A 35 -7.01 3.23 6.82
C ALA A 35 -6.49 4.27 7.82
N TYR A 36 -5.17 4.35 8.02
CA TYR A 36 -4.57 5.25 9.00
C TYR A 36 -3.90 6.49 8.40
N ALA A 37 -4.01 6.70 7.09
CA ALA A 37 -3.41 7.86 6.43
C ALA A 37 -3.95 9.22 6.93
N PRO A 38 -5.23 9.34 7.34
CA PRO A 38 -5.70 10.62 7.91
C PRO A 38 -4.93 11.10 9.12
N ALA A 39 -4.38 10.19 9.92
CA ALA A 39 -3.52 10.56 11.05
C ALA A 39 -2.27 11.33 10.62
N LEU A 40 -1.87 11.21 9.35
CA LEU A 40 -0.72 11.90 8.77
C LEU A 40 -1.14 13.07 7.85
N GLY A 41 -2.43 13.39 7.80
CA GLY A 41 -2.95 14.46 6.95
C GLY A 41 -3.16 14.06 5.48
N HIS A 42 -3.21 12.76 5.18
CA HIS A 42 -3.45 12.25 3.84
C HIS A 42 -4.84 11.63 3.72
N PRO A 43 -5.39 11.53 2.49
CA PRO A 43 -6.68 10.89 2.30
C PRO A 43 -6.69 9.42 2.71
N ALA A 44 -7.80 8.96 3.29
CA ALA A 44 -7.99 7.55 3.62
C ALA A 44 -8.31 6.71 2.39
N ARG A 45 -8.67 7.32 1.27
CA ARG A 45 -9.18 6.60 0.09
C ARG A 45 -8.72 7.27 -1.18
N LEU A 46 -8.17 6.46 -2.07
CA LEU A 46 -7.79 6.84 -3.42
C LEU A 46 -8.72 6.11 -4.38
N THR A 47 -9.31 6.82 -5.33
CA THR A 47 -10.32 6.28 -6.23
C THR A 47 -9.90 6.48 -7.68
N GLY A 48 -9.85 5.38 -8.43
CA GLY A 48 -9.52 5.39 -9.84
C GLY A 48 -8.03 5.28 -10.11
N ARG A 49 -7.75 4.78 -11.31
CA ARG A 49 -6.39 4.46 -11.77
C ARG A 49 -5.44 5.65 -11.70
N ASP A 50 -5.88 6.81 -12.19
CA ASP A 50 -4.99 7.99 -12.28
C ASP A 50 -4.61 8.51 -10.89
N GLU A 51 -5.58 8.57 -9.98
CA GLU A 51 -5.34 9.02 -8.61
C GLU A 51 -4.39 8.08 -7.85
N VAL A 52 -4.59 6.77 -8.03
CA VAL A 52 -3.75 5.74 -7.41
C VAL A 52 -2.32 5.81 -7.96
N ILE A 53 -2.15 5.90 -9.27
CA ILE A 53 -0.83 6.00 -9.91
C ILE A 53 -0.11 7.27 -9.44
N HIS A 54 -0.83 8.39 -9.37
CA HIS A 54 -0.26 9.66 -8.91
C HIS A 54 0.27 9.53 -7.47
N HIS A 55 -0.51 8.94 -6.58
CA HIS A 55 -0.11 8.72 -5.19
C HIS A 55 1.12 7.83 -5.08
N VAL A 56 1.15 6.73 -5.81
CA VAL A 56 2.30 5.81 -5.82
C VAL A 56 3.56 6.52 -6.31
N ALA A 57 3.45 7.30 -7.39
CA ALA A 57 4.58 8.06 -7.91
C ALA A 57 5.12 9.06 -6.89
N TRP A 58 4.23 9.76 -6.19
CA TRP A 58 4.62 10.67 -5.12
C TRP A 58 5.38 9.94 -4.01
N PHE A 59 4.84 8.82 -3.55
CA PHE A 59 5.48 8.06 -2.48
C PHE A 59 6.85 7.53 -2.89
N LEU A 60 6.95 6.93 -4.09
CA LEU A 60 8.23 6.40 -4.59
C LEU A 60 9.27 7.51 -4.80
N GLY A 61 8.82 8.72 -5.12
CA GLY A 61 9.71 9.89 -5.19
C GLY A 61 10.23 10.35 -3.83
N ALA A 62 9.49 10.09 -2.76
CA ALA A 62 9.84 10.50 -1.41
C ALA A 62 10.74 9.48 -0.68
N VAL A 63 10.84 8.26 -1.19
CA VAL A 63 11.61 7.19 -0.55
C VAL A 63 12.78 6.76 -1.41
N GLU A 64 13.82 6.23 -0.76
CA GLU A 64 14.98 5.65 -1.41
C GLU A 64 15.20 4.23 -0.90
N GLY A 65 15.41 3.31 -1.84
CA GLY A 65 15.69 1.92 -1.49
C GLY A 65 14.53 1.20 -0.81
N PHE A 66 13.29 1.57 -1.12
CA PHE A 66 12.12 0.90 -0.57
C PHE A 66 12.11 -0.56 -0.99
N ARG A 67 11.94 -1.44 -0.02
CA ARG A 67 11.84 -2.88 -0.28
C ARG A 67 10.86 -3.52 0.69
N PHE A 68 10.10 -4.47 0.18
CA PHE A 68 9.28 -5.34 1.02
C PHE A 68 10.13 -6.50 1.56
N ILE A 69 9.87 -6.90 2.79
CA ILE A 69 10.64 -7.90 3.51
C ILE A 69 9.67 -8.93 4.09
N GLU A 70 9.98 -10.22 3.86
CA GLU A 70 9.28 -11.35 4.45
C GLU A 70 7.76 -11.33 4.24
N PRO A 71 7.27 -11.26 2.99
CA PRO A 71 5.83 -11.28 2.75
C PRO A 71 5.21 -12.62 3.11
N ARG A 72 4.07 -12.58 3.79
CA ARG A 72 3.24 -13.74 4.09
C ARG A 72 1.88 -13.50 3.47
N ILE A 73 1.54 -14.31 2.46
CA ILE A 73 0.28 -14.17 1.73
C ILE A 73 -0.61 -15.34 2.07
N SER A 74 -1.86 -15.03 2.45
CA SER A 74 -2.89 -16.00 2.76
C SER A 74 -4.08 -15.81 1.84
N ALA A 75 -4.53 -16.91 1.22
CA ALA A 75 -5.74 -16.91 0.42
C ALA A 75 -6.95 -17.10 1.33
N PHE A 76 -8.06 -16.44 0.97
CA PHE A 76 -9.35 -16.70 1.61
C PHE A 76 -10.08 -17.86 0.92
N ALA A 77 -11.19 -18.30 1.51
CA ALA A 77 -12.07 -19.26 0.86
C ALA A 77 -12.61 -18.70 -0.46
N ASP A 78 -12.91 -17.41 -0.50
CA ASP A 78 -13.22 -16.69 -1.74
C ASP A 78 -11.93 -16.51 -2.55
N PRO A 79 -11.83 -17.08 -3.78
CA PRO A 79 -10.62 -16.96 -4.59
C PRO A 79 -10.32 -15.53 -5.07
N LEU A 80 -11.27 -14.61 -4.93
CA LEU A 80 -11.12 -13.22 -5.32
C LEU A 80 -10.64 -12.31 -4.19
N ALA A 81 -10.32 -12.88 -3.03
CA ALA A 81 -9.81 -12.14 -1.88
C ALA A 81 -8.57 -12.80 -1.30
N ALA A 82 -7.63 -11.99 -0.82
CA ALA A 82 -6.41 -12.45 -0.16
C ALA A 82 -5.89 -11.36 0.78
N VAL A 83 -5.00 -11.74 1.68
CA VAL A 83 -4.35 -10.83 2.61
C VAL A 83 -2.85 -11.09 2.65
N ALA A 84 -2.06 -10.05 2.78
CA ALA A 84 -0.63 -10.12 3.00
C ALA A 84 -0.24 -9.42 4.29
N GLN A 85 0.71 -10.00 5.00
CA GLN A 85 1.45 -9.34 6.06
C GLN A 85 2.88 -9.18 5.56
N VAL A 86 3.41 -7.97 5.58
CA VAL A 86 4.73 -7.70 5.00
C VAL A 86 5.41 -6.55 5.72
N LYS A 87 6.70 -6.67 5.94
CA LYS A 87 7.53 -5.58 6.43
C LYS A 87 8.11 -4.79 5.27
N ALA A 88 8.52 -3.57 5.55
CA ALA A 88 9.21 -2.74 4.57
C ALA A 88 10.28 -1.89 5.25
N GLU A 89 11.29 -1.50 4.46
CA GLU A 89 12.35 -0.60 4.90
C GLU A 89 12.71 0.34 3.74
N ALA A 90 12.96 1.60 4.09
CA ALA A 90 13.37 2.63 3.13
C ALA A 90 14.06 3.78 3.86
N LEU A 91 14.67 4.67 3.08
CA LEU A 91 15.11 5.98 3.56
C LEU A 91 14.08 7.01 3.10
N ILE A 92 13.68 7.91 3.98
CA ILE A 92 12.83 9.05 3.62
C ILE A 92 13.75 10.18 3.17
N ARG A 93 13.71 10.55 1.89
CA ARG A 93 14.61 11.53 1.30
C ARG A 93 14.57 12.89 2.00
N PRO A 94 13.40 13.50 2.24
CA PRO A 94 13.36 14.83 2.86
C PRO A 94 13.95 14.90 4.27
N THR A 95 13.87 13.82 5.05
CA THR A 95 14.34 13.82 6.45
C THR A 95 15.67 13.12 6.65
N GLY A 96 16.07 12.26 5.70
CA GLY A 96 17.22 11.38 5.86
C GLY A 96 17.04 10.28 6.89
N ARG A 97 15.81 10.04 7.35
CA ARG A 97 15.51 9.05 8.39
C ARG A 97 15.15 7.70 7.79
N THR A 98 15.49 6.64 8.51
CA THR A 98 15.08 5.27 8.14
C THR A 98 13.61 5.08 8.46
N TYR A 99 12.89 4.52 7.48
CA TYR A 99 11.49 4.15 7.60
C TYR A 99 11.41 2.63 7.65
N ARG A 100 10.93 2.11 8.77
CA ARG A 100 10.62 0.69 8.95
C ARG A 100 9.15 0.56 9.24
N GLN A 101 8.49 -0.35 8.51
CA GLN A 101 7.04 -0.46 8.58
C GLN A 101 6.59 -1.91 8.55
N GLU A 102 5.40 -2.14 9.07
CA GLU A 102 4.64 -3.36 8.86
C GLU A 102 3.32 -3.00 8.20
N TYR A 103 3.00 -3.74 7.15
CA TYR A 103 1.75 -3.56 6.43
C TYR A 103 0.89 -4.81 6.55
N VAL A 104 -0.42 -4.61 6.64
CA VAL A 104 -1.42 -5.63 6.35
C VAL A 104 -2.22 -5.11 5.16
N VAL A 105 -2.22 -5.88 4.09
CA VAL A 105 -2.86 -5.48 2.82
C VAL A 105 -3.90 -6.51 2.45
N PHE A 106 -5.16 -6.09 2.42
CA PHE A 106 -6.25 -6.88 1.87
C PHE A 106 -6.42 -6.52 0.41
N LEU A 107 -6.57 -7.54 -0.44
CA LEU A 107 -6.77 -7.37 -1.87
C LEU A 107 -8.04 -8.09 -2.30
N ARG A 108 -8.85 -7.41 -3.12
CA ARG A 108 -9.95 -8.02 -3.84
C ARG A 108 -9.71 -7.88 -5.33
N ALA A 109 -9.87 -8.99 -6.03
CA ALA A 109 -9.76 -9.04 -7.48
C ALA A 109 -11.13 -8.92 -8.13
N GLU A 110 -11.14 -8.36 -9.33
CA GLU A 110 -12.28 -8.39 -10.24
C GLU A 110 -11.74 -8.85 -11.60
N GLY A 111 -12.15 -10.04 -12.04
CA GLY A 111 -11.46 -10.72 -13.11
C GLY A 111 -10.00 -10.98 -12.72
N GLU A 112 -9.08 -10.62 -13.58
CA GLU A 112 -7.63 -10.78 -13.36
C GLU A 112 -6.95 -9.47 -12.96
N ARG A 113 -7.72 -8.50 -12.43
CA ARG A 113 -7.23 -7.19 -12.04
C ARG A 113 -7.47 -6.91 -10.57
N ILE A 114 -6.63 -6.06 -10.00
CA ILE A 114 -6.80 -5.58 -8.63
C ILE A 114 -7.89 -4.51 -8.63
N ALA A 115 -9.03 -4.82 -8.01
CA ALA A 115 -10.15 -3.88 -7.93
C ALA A 115 -10.13 -3.08 -6.62
N HIS A 116 -9.61 -3.67 -5.54
CA HIS A 116 -9.63 -3.04 -4.22
C HIS A 116 -8.41 -3.46 -3.41
N LEU A 117 -7.75 -2.49 -2.83
CA LEU A 117 -6.70 -2.66 -1.84
C LEU A 117 -7.14 -1.94 -0.56
N ARG A 118 -6.95 -2.59 0.58
CA ARG A 118 -7.11 -1.96 1.88
C ARG A 118 -5.85 -2.20 2.69
N GLU A 119 -5.15 -1.14 3.03
CA GLU A 119 -3.85 -1.19 3.65
C GLU A 119 -3.89 -0.61 5.06
N TYR A 120 -3.31 -1.35 5.98
CA TYR A 120 -3.06 -0.91 7.35
C TYR A 120 -1.57 -0.80 7.57
N PHE A 121 -1.12 0.31 8.12
CA PHE A 121 0.27 0.52 8.49
C PHE A 121 0.32 1.23 9.84
N ASP A 122 1.49 1.18 10.50
CA ASP A 122 1.69 1.86 11.77
C ASP A 122 1.92 3.36 11.53
N PRO A 123 0.96 4.23 11.87
CA PRO A 123 1.10 5.65 11.61
C PRO A 123 2.18 6.31 12.48
N THR A 124 2.52 5.72 13.64
CA THR A 124 3.57 6.27 14.50
C THR A 124 4.94 6.11 13.87
N ARG A 125 5.19 4.99 13.20
CA ARG A 125 6.44 4.77 12.46
C ARG A 125 6.56 5.73 11.27
N ALA A 126 5.48 5.93 10.55
CA ALA A 126 5.45 6.86 9.42
C ALA A 126 5.65 8.30 9.88
N ALA A 127 4.96 8.74 10.93
CA ALA A 127 5.10 10.08 11.48
C ALA A 127 6.54 10.38 11.93
N LYS A 128 7.16 9.41 12.59
CA LYS A 128 8.54 9.55 13.07
C LYS A 128 9.52 9.68 11.91
N ALA A 129 9.41 8.81 10.92
CA ALA A 129 10.31 8.81 9.77
C ALA A 129 10.15 10.08 8.91
N MET A 130 8.93 10.56 8.75
CA MET A 130 8.60 11.75 7.96
C MET A 130 8.75 13.04 8.74
N ASN A 131 9.02 12.96 10.05
CA ASN A 131 9.09 14.12 10.95
C ASN A 131 7.83 14.99 10.84
N THR A 132 6.68 14.34 10.95
CA THR A 132 5.37 15.01 10.90
C THR A 132 4.58 14.63 12.15
N PRO A 133 3.73 15.54 12.68
CA PRO A 133 2.90 15.21 13.83
C PRO A 133 1.78 14.27 13.44
N LEU A 134 1.33 13.46 14.41
CA LEU A 134 0.08 12.74 14.30
C LEU A 134 -1.08 13.71 14.60
N LEU A 135 -2.09 13.69 13.74
CA LEU A 135 -3.27 14.51 13.91
C LEU A 135 -4.22 13.88 14.91
N ASP A 136 -4.89 14.74 15.70
CA ASP A 136 -6.01 14.32 16.51
C ASP A 136 -7.21 14.06 15.61
N LEU A 137 -7.65 12.80 15.58
CA LEU A 137 -8.80 12.42 14.80
C LEU A 137 -10.03 12.34 15.70
N ASP A 138 -11.18 12.69 15.13
CA ASP A 138 -12.46 12.46 15.78
C ASP A 138 -12.61 10.95 16.02
N PRO A 139 -12.93 10.50 17.24
CA PRO A 139 -13.09 9.07 17.51
C PRO A 139 -14.20 8.41 16.71
N TRP A 140 -15.04 9.17 16.04
CA TRP A 140 -16.16 8.69 15.25
C TRP A 140 -15.95 8.79 13.74
N PHE A 141 -14.74 9.03 13.30
CA PHE A 141 -14.42 9.11 11.86
C PHE A 141 -14.80 7.87 11.07
#